data_ef3439bc70d5ac7d6ee4f501f2c0615c
#
_entry.id   ef3439bc70d5ac7d6ee4f501f2c0615c
#
_cell.length_a   1.000
_cell.length_b   1.000
_cell.length_c   1.000
_cell.angle_alpha   90.00
_cell.angle_beta   90.00
_cell.angle_gamma   90.00
#
_symmetry.space_group_name_H-M   'P 1'
#
loop_
_entity.id
_entity.type
_entity.pdbx_description
1 polymer ?
#
loop_
_entity_poly.entity_id
_entity_poly.type
_entity_poly.pdbx_seq_one_letter_code
_entity_poly.pdbx_strand_id
1 'polypeptide(L)'
;VHLLNLLCIPAIVLVYCYRKFPNIELKGSLLALAASFVIVAGVLYGVVPGIINVAGWFELLFVNVLSCPFNTGEIIYIILLVAIVIWAIWESYTDRNFKRQNLAFVLSVGMLGIPFRGLGWGAGIVGVLILVALYLGLNYRKKVDKKMVSYVSARFKNTTLLCLLMLMIGYSSYAVIVIRSSANPPMDQNSPEDVFTLGSYLSRDQYGDSPLLYGQAYTSQVAFDVDGNMCVPKRTEGAPIWQRKEKASDTEKDSYFIVSHKDKLVYAQNMLFPRMHSSAHAQAYESWLGGVKGNEVHYDRCGEDVIVKVPTQWENLRFFLSYQCNFMYWRYFMWNFAGRQNDLQGSGEPEHGNWITGISFIDNWMLGDQSKMPSDLKANKGHNVFYCLPLILGLVGLFWQAWRGRRGIRQFWVVFFLFFMTGLAIVLYL
;
A
#
# COMPACT_ATOMS: atom_id res chain seq x y z
N VAL A 1 -9.41 2.53 11.04
CA VAL A 1 -9.65 2.55 9.57
C VAL A 1 -8.64 1.65 8.90
N HIS A 2 -9.09 0.71 8.07
CA HIS A 2 -8.20 -0.22 7.37
C HIS A 2 -7.55 0.47 6.17
N LEU A 3 -6.24 0.24 5.95
CA LEU A 3 -5.48 0.77 4.79
C LEU A 3 -6.15 0.48 3.44
N LEU A 4 -6.84 -0.65 3.32
CA LEU A 4 -7.61 -1.02 2.13
C LEU A 4 -8.69 0.00 1.73
N ASN A 5 -9.16 0.85 2.65
CA ASN A 5 -10.11 1.91 2.32
C ASN A 5 -9.54 2.95 1.36
N LEU A 6 -8.21 3.09 1.29
CA LEU A 6 -7.55 3.94 0.29
C LEU A 6 -7.81 3.46 -1.15
N LEU A 7 -8.07 2.17 -1.34
CA LEU A 7 -8.41 1.61 -2.64
C LEU A 7 -9.78 2.10 -3.18
N CYS A 8 -10.61 2.73 -2.33
CA CYS A 8 -11.82 3.40 -2.77
C CYS A 8 -11.58 4.76 -3.45
N ILE A 9 -10.37 5.35 -3.32
CA ILE A 9 -10.04 6.68 -3.87
C ILE A 9 -10.33 6.77 -5.37
N PRO A 10 -10.00 5.81 -6.24
CA PRO A 10 -10.31 5.89 -7.67
C PRO A 10 -11.81 6.05 -7.94
N ALA A 11 -12.65 5.30 -7.25
CA ALA A 11 -14.10 5.42 -7.37
C ALA A 11 -14.60 6.80 -6.90
N ILE A 12 -14.10 7.31 -5.78
CA ILE A 12 -14.45 8.63 -5.22
C ILE A 12 -14.04 9.75 -6.18
N VAL A 13 -12.85 9.68 -6.75
CA VAL A 13 -12.35 10.67 -7.73
C VAL A 13 -13.22 10.66 -8.99
N LEU A 14 -13.62 9.48 -9.49
CA LEU A 14 -14.53 9.39 -10.63
C LEU A 14 -15.89 10.02 -10.31
N VAL A 15 -16.49 9.73 -9.15
CA VAL A 15 -17.76 10.36 -8.71
C VAL A 15 -17.62 11.88 -8.69
N TYR A 16 -16.55 12.39 -8.07
CA TYR A 16 -16.28 13.82 -8.02
C TYR A 16 -16.17 14.45 -9.42
N CYS A 17 -15.38 13.83 -10.31
CA CYS A 17 -15.18 14.30 -11.67
C CYS A 17 -16.47 14.27 -12.49
N TYR A 18 -17.25 13.22 -12.40
CA TYR A 18 -18.53 13.12 -13.13
C TYR A 18 -19.59 14.11 -12.63
N ARG A 19 -19.55 14.44 -11.34
CA ARG A 19 -20.41 15.48 -10.77
C ARG A 19 -19.98 16.89 -11.19
N LYS A 20 -18.68 17.17 -11.20
CA LYS A 20 -18.12 18.49 -11.47
C LYS A 20 -18.07 18.81 -12.96
N PHE A 21 -17.84 17.81 -13.80
CA PHE A 21 -17.70 17.93 -15.25
C PHE A 21 -18.72 17.03 -15.96
N PRO A 22 -19.98 17.51 -16.11
CA PRO A 22 -21.07 16.70 -16.69
C PRO A 22 -20.81 16.26 -18.13
N ASN A 23 -19.94 16.95 -18.86
CA ASN A 23 -19.61 16.64 -20.26
C ASN A 23 -18.24 15.97 -20.43
N ILE A 24 -17.64 15.44 -19.34
CA ILE A 24 -16.35 14.76 -19.41
C ILE A 24 -16.41 13.57 -20.38
N GLU A 25 -15.46 13.49 -21.27
CA GLU A 25 -15.28 12.40 -22.23
C GLU A 25 -14.40 11.28 -21.66
N LEU A 26 -14.24 10.21 -22.45
CA LEU A 26 -13.40 9.07 -22.05
C LEU A 26 -11.97 9.48 -21.67
N LYS A 27 -11.35 10.34 -22.49
CA LYS A 27 -9.97 10.85 -22.19
C LYS A 27 -9.89 11.55 -20.83
N GLY A 28 -10.89 12.37 -20.50
CA GLY A 28 -10.94 13.03 -19.20
C GLY A 28 -11.19 12.07 -18.05
N SER A 29 -11.99 11.03 -18.26
CA SER A 29 -12.22 9.96 -17.26
C SER A 29 -10.94 9.14 -17.01
N LEU A 30 -10.18 8.81 -18.05
CA LEU A 30 -8.90 8.13 -17.92
C LEU A 30 -7.86 9.00 -17.21
N LEU A 31 -7.83 10.32 -17.49
CA LEU A 31 -6.96 11.25 -16.79
C LEU A 31 -7.34 11.36 -15.30
N ALA A 32 -8.64 11.40 -14.98
CA ALA A 32 -9.12 11.40 -13.60
C ALA A 32 -8.71 10.11 -12.87
N LEU A 33 -8.80 8.98 -13.55
CA LEU A 33 -8.35 7.69 -13.01
C LEU A 33 -6.85 7.67 -12.78
N ALA A 34 -6.04 8.12 -13.74
CA ALA A 34 -4.58 8.23 -13.57
C ALA A 34 -4.22 9.15 -12.40
N ALA A 35 -4.88 10.31 -12.29
CA ALA A 35 -4.71 11.21 -11.16
C ALA A 35 -5.08 10.55 -9.81
N SER A 36 -6.10 9.69 -9.79
CA SER A 36 -6.47 8.97 -8.57
C SER A 36 -5.38 8.00 -8.09
N PHE A 37 -4.69 7.32 -8.99
CA PHE A 37 -3.55 6.47 -8.62
C PHE A 37 -2.38 7.29 -8.08
N VAL A 38 -2.13 8.48 -8.65
CA VAL A 38 -1.12 9.40 -8.11
C VAL A 38 -1.51 9.86 -6.69
N ILE A 39 -2.80 10.12 -6.45
CA ILE A 39 -3.30 10.47 -5.10
C ILE A 39 -3.09 9.30 -4.12
N VAL A 40 -3.45 8.07 -4.52
CA VAL A 40 -3.23 6.86 -3.68
C VAL A 40 -1.75 6.70 -3.34
N ALA A 41 -0.88 6.78 -4.36
CA ALA A 41 0.58 6.71 -4.15
C ALA A 41 1.09 7.85 -3.26
N GLY A 42 0.58 9.07 -3.44
CA GLY A 42 0.92 10.22 -2.61
C GLY A 42 0.52 10.06 -1.15
N VAL A 43 -0.62 9.43 -0.88
CA VAL A 43 -1.04 9.12 0.50
C VAL A 43 -0.19 7.99 1.09
N LEU A 44 -0.03 6.87 0.38
CA LEU A 44 0.67 5.68 0.89
C LEU A 44 2.18 5.93 1.07
N TYR A 45 2.80 6.58 0.11
CA TYR A 45 4.25 6.78 0.12
C TYR A 45 4.67 8.20 0.55
N GLY A 46 3.75 9.15 0.61
CA GLY A 46 4.02 10.53 1.01
C GLY A 46 3.49 10.84 2.41
N VAL A 47 2.16 10.87 2.55
CA VAL A 47 1.52 11.36 3.78
C VAL A 47 1.77 10.43 4.97
N VAL A 48 1.52 9.12 4.81
CA VAL A 48 1.64 8.17 5.93
C VAL A 48 3.06 8.09 6.47
N PRO A 49 4.10 7.78 5.66
CA PRO A 49 5.48 7.76 6.17
C PRO A 49 6.00 9.17 6.51
N GLY A 50 5.49 10.21 5.85
CA GLY A 50 5.86 11.59 6.12
C GLY A 50 5.49 12.04 7.53
N ILE A 51 4.27 11.75 7.97
CA ILE A 51 3.81 12.02 9.33
C ILE A 51 4.71 11.33 10.35
N ILE A 52 5.04 10.06 10.14
CA ILE A 52 5.93 9.27 11.01
C ILE A 52 7.33 9.89 11.07
N ASN A 53 7.91 10.27 9.93
CA ASN A 53 9.24 10.87 9.89
C ASN A 53 9.31 12.21 10.62
N VAL A 54 8.34 13.10 10.39
CA VAL A 54 8.33 14.42 11.05
C VAL A 54 8.03 14.26 12.53
N ALA A 55 7.11 13.40 12.93
CA ALA A 55 6.87 13.08 14.33
C ALA A 55 8.13 12.52 15.00
N GLY A 56 8.85 11.62 14.33
CA GLY A 56 10.13 11.09 14.81
C GLY A 56 11.21 12.16 14.99
N TRP A 57 11.29 13.16 14.09
CA TRP A 57 12.22 14.29 14.28
C TRP A 57 11.85 15.15 15.51
N PHE A 58 10.55 15.39 15.70
CA PHE A 58 10.10 16.09 16.91
C PHE A 58 10.42 15.28 18.16
N GLU A 59 10.16 13.97 18.15
CA GLU A 59 10.44 13.09 19.28
C GLU A 59 11.93 13.09 19.64
N LEU A 60 12.82 12.89 18.65
CA LEU A 60 14.26 12.94 18.87
C LEU A 60 14.75 14.31 19.36
N LEU A 61 14.16 15.40 18.87
CA LEU A 61 14.51 16.74 19.34
C LEU A 61 14.10 16.93 20.80
N PHE A 62 12.86 16.58 21.17
CA PHE A 62 12.38 16.81 22.53
C PHE A 62 13.01 15.86 23.55
N VAL A 63 13.17 14.58 23.22
CA VAL A 63 13.69 13.58 24.14
C VAL A 63 15.22 13.61 24.20
N ASN A 64 15.92 13.48 23.06
CA ASN A 64 17.38 13.36 23.06
C ASN A 64 18.10 14.69 23.26
N VAL A 65 17.56 15.81 22.75
CA VAL A 65 18.22 17.13 22.86
C VAL A 65 17.71 17.92 24.06
N LEU A 66 16.36 18.02 24.21
CA LEU A 66 15.76 18.80 25.27
C LEU A 66 15.56 18.00 26.58
N SER A 67 15.85 16.70 26.58
CA SER A 67 15.72 15.81 27.76
C SER A 67 14.29 15.79 28.36
N CYS A 68 13.27 15.86 27.51
CA CYS A 68 11.88 15.68 27.89
C CYS A 68 11.53 14.18 28.01
N PRO A 69 10.44 13.83 28.71
CA PRO A 69 9.94 12.46 28.75
C PRO A 69 9.57 11.92 27.37
N PHE A 70 9.59 10.58 27.21
CA PHE A 70 9.12 9.92 25.99
C PHE A 70 7.73 10.39 25.56
N ASN A 71 7.47 10.37 24.25
CA ASN A 71 6.24 10.77 23.59
C ASN A 71 5.90 12.27 23.67
N THR A 72 6.74 13.10 24.30
CA THR A 72 6.52 14.57 24.39
C THR A 72 6.60 15.22 23.03
N GLY A 73 7.57 14.84 22.19
CA GLY A 73 7.78 15.42 20.87
C GLY A 73 6.63 15.10 19.92
N GLU A 74 6.13 13.86 19.94
CA GLU A 74 5.00 13.47 19.10
C GLU A 74 3.69 14.15 19.50
N ILE A 75 3.43 14.34 20.80
CA ILE A 75 2.24 15.08 21.26
C ILE A 75 2.30 16.54 20.78
N ILE A 76 3.44 17.21 20.94
CA ILE A 76 3.63 18.59 20.48
C ILE A 76 3.47 18.67 18.96
N TYR A 77 4.05 17.71 18.23
CA TYR A 77 3.90 17.64 16.78
C TYR A 77 2.44 17.53 16.35
N ILE A 78 1.65 16.63 16.97
CA ILE A 78 0.23 16.44 16.64
C ILE A 78 -0.55 17.73 16.89
N ILE A 79 -0.31 18.41 18.00
CA ILE A 79 -0.96 19.69 18.33
C ILE A 79 -0.63 20.75 17.26
N LEU A 80 0.64 20.88 16.88
CA LEU A 80 1.10 21.83 15.86
C LEU A 80 0.53 21.49 14.48
N LEU A 81 0.53 20.21 14.10
CA LEU A 81 -0.03 19.75 12.83
C LEU A 81 -1.51 20.12 12.71
N VAL A 82 -2.31 19.81 13.74
CA VAL A 82 -3.74 20.14 13.75
C VAL A 82 -3.95 21.67 13.70
N ALA A 83 -3.21 22.44 14.50
CA ALA A 83 -3.31 23.89 14.51
C ALA A 83 -2.97 24.51 13.15
N ILE A 84 -1.90 24.07 12.49
CA ILE A 84 -1.49 24.58 11.18
C ILE A 84 -2.50 24.20 10.09
N VAL A 85 -3.04 22.98 10.10
CA VAL A 85 -4.06 22.56 9.13
C VAL A 85 -5.35 23.36 9.31
N ILE A 86 -5.80 23.56 10.54
CA ILE A 86 -6.98 24.42 10.84
C ILE A 86 -6.74 25.84 10.37
N TRP A 87 -5.58 26.42 10.68
CA TRP A 87 -5.20 27.75 10.19
C TRP A 87 -5.19 27.84 8.67
N ALA A 88 -4.64 26.85 7.99
CA ALA A 88 -4.59 26.81 6.52
C ALA A 88 -5.99 26.71 5.90
N ILE A 89 -6.88 25.92 6.50
CA ILE A 89 -8.29 25.85 6.10
C ILE A 89 -8.95 27.21 6.29
N TRP A 90 -8.77 27.85 7.42
CA TRP A 90 -9.34 29.18 7.69
C TRP A 90 -8.86 30.23 6.70
N GLU A 91 -7.55 30.30 6.43
CA GLU A 91 -6.97 31.22 5.44
C GLU A 91 -7.52 30.95 4.03
N SER A 92 -7.77 29.68 3.69
CA SER A 92 -8.32 29.30 2.37
C SER A 92 -9.77 29.72 2.17
N TYR A 93 -10.56 29.90 3.24
CA TYR A 93 -11.92 30.47 3.19
C TYR A 93 -11.92 31.99 3.18
N THR A 94 -10.99 32.62 3.90
CA THR A 94 -11.01 34.06 4.13
C THR A 94 -10.49 34.84 2.91
N ASP A 95 -9.64 34.24 2.07
CA ASP A 95 -9.03 34.77 0.83
C ASP A 95 -8.53 36.23 0.88
N ARG A 96 -8.19 36.70 2.09
CA ARG A 96 -7.77 38.11 2.32
C ARG A 96 -6.33 38.36 1.87
N ASN A 97 -5.44 37.40 2.07
CA ASN A 97 -4.01 37.54 1.78
C ASN A 97 -3.47 36.30 1.06
N PHE A 98 -3.25 36.44 -0.25
CA PHE A 98 -2.81 35.36 -1.11
C PHE A 98 -1.47 34.71 -0.68
N LYS A 99 -0.48 35.53 -0.25
CA LYS A 99 0.83 34.99 0.19
C LYS A 99 0.69 34.22 1.51
N ARG A 100 -0.12 34.70 2.44
CA ARG A 100 -0.37 34.05 3.72
C ARG A 100 -1.13 32.74 3.54
N GLN A 101 -2.11 32.70 2.64
CA GLN A 101 -2.82 31.48 2.26
C GLN A 101 -1.87 30.43 1.66
N ASN A 102 -0.96 30.84 0.77
CA ASN A 102 0.04 29.94 0.19
C ASN A 102 1.03 29.44 1.25
N LEU A 103 1.47 30.32 2.17
CA LEU A 103 2.35 29.94 3.26
C LEU A 103 1.69 28.90 4.17
N ALA A 104 0.44 29.12 4.57
CA ALA A 104 -0.30 28.19 5.43
C ALA A 104 -0.49 26.82 4.74
N PHE A 105 -0.79 26.82 3.43
CA PHE A 105 -0.88 25.59 2.65
C PHE A 105 0.45 24.84 2.58
N VAL A 106 1.56 25.54 2.30
CA VAL A 106 2.90 24.94 2.21
C VAL A 106 3.35 24.41 3.57
N LEU A 107 3.09 25.13 4.66
CA LEU A 107 3.39 24.65 6.01
C LEU A 107 2.57 23.40 6.36
N SER A 108 1.30 23.33 5.94
CA SER A 108 0.51 22.11 6.13
C SER A 108 1.10 20.91 5.35
N VAL A 109 1.56 21.12 4.11
CA VAL A 109 2.24 20.09 3.31
C VAL A 109 3.55 19.65 3.99
N GLY A 110 4.29 20.58 4.55
CA GLY A 110 5.53 20.32 5.30
C GLY A 110 5.27 19.53 6.59
N MET A 111 4.30 19.95 7.37
CA MET A 111 3.93 19.26 8.62
C MET A 111 3.37 17.85 8.36
N LEU A 112 2.67 17.63 7.25
CA LEU A 112 2.29 16.28 6.81
C LEU A 112 3.47 15.43 6.31
N GLY A 113 4.68 16.01 6.27
CA GLY A 113 5.91 15.30 5.94
C GLY A 113 6.02 14.85 4.47
N ILE A 114 5.11 15.29 3.59
CA ILE A 114 5.05 14.83 2.19
C ILE A 114 6.40 14.94 1.46
N PRO A 115 7.17 16.04 1.59
CA PRO A 115 8.47 16.16 0.91
C PRO A 115 9.63 15.50 1.67
N PHE A 116 9.42 15.01 2.89
CA PHE A 116 10.47 14.47 3.73
C PHE A 116 10.56 12.94 3.62
N ARG A 117 11.68 12.44 3.11
CA ARG A 117 11.96 11.02 2.93
C ARG A 117 13.07 10.56 3.86
N GLY A 118 12.69 9.91 4.97
CA GLY A 118 13.63 9.42 5.99
C GLY A 118 13.96 10.45 7.08
N LEU A 119 14.77 10.02 8.05
CA LEU A 119 15.11 10.78 9.27
C LEU A 119 16.49 11.49 9.18
N GLY A 120 17.21 11.36 8.06
CA GLY A 120 18.53 11.95 7.88
C GLY A 120 18.52 13.45 7.58
N TRP A 121 19.58 14.16 7.94
CA TRP A 121 19.75 15.59 7.66
C TRP A 121 19.59 15.96 6.17
N GLY A 122 20.09 15.10 5.28
CA GLY A 122 19.94 15.30 3.82
C GLY A 122 18.48 15.32 3.38
N ALA A 123 17.65 14.40 3.93
CA ALA A 123 16.22 14.37 3.66
C ALA A 123 15.53 15.66 4.16
N GLY A 124 15.94 16.18 5.32
CA GLY A 124 15.46 17.46 5.86
C GLY A 124 15.74 18.63 4.92
N ILE A 125 16.99 18.77 4.45
CA ILE A 125 17.40 19.85 3.55
C ILE A 125 16.63 19.78 2.23
N VAL A 126 16.57 18.60 1.61
CA VAL A 126 15.83 18.40 0.34
C VAL A 126 14.34 18.71 0.54
N GLY A 127 13.73 18.26 1.63
CA GLY A 127 12.34 18.56 1.94
C GLY A 127 12.07 20.06 2.07
N VAL A 128 12.93 20.80 2.78
CA VAL A 128 12.82 22.27 2.89
C VAL A 128 12.96 22.94 1.54
N LEU A 129 13.92 22.52 0.70
CA LEU A 129 14.07 23.08 -0.65
C LEU A 129 12.82 22.86 -1.51
N ILE A 130 12.20 21.69 -1.42
CA ILE A 130 10.93 21.38 -2.10
C ILE A 130 9.81 22.31 -1.59
N LEU A 131 9.71 22.56 -0.28
CA LEU A 131 8.71 23.48 0.28
C LEU A 131 8.92 24.91 -0.17
N VAL A 132 10.17 25.37 -0.21
CA VAL A 132 10.52 26.71 -0.75
C VAL A 132 10.14 26.80 -2.22
N ALA A 133 10.49 25.83 -3.04
CA ALA A 133 10.13 25.79 -4.45
C ALA A 133 8.60 25.79 -4.64
N LEU A 134 7.87 25.00 -3.83
CA LEU A 134 6.41 24.97 -3.83
C LEU A 134 5.83 26.34 -3.47
N TYR A 135 6.36 27.01 -2.44
CA TYR A 135 5.91 28.33 -2.04
C TYR A 135 6.15 29.38 -3.13
N LEU A 136 7.32 29.38 -3.74
CA LEU A 136 7.64 30.28 -4.85
C LEU A 136 6.75 29.99 -6.07
N GLY A 137 6.54 28.73 -6.42
CA GLY A 137 5.65 28.33 -7.51
C GLY A 137 4.20 28.74 -7.29
N LEU A 138 3.68 28.56 -6.07
CA LEU A 138 2.31 28.98 -5.72
C LEU A 138 2.14 30.51 -5.71
N ASN A 139 3.19 31.26 -5.41
CA ASN A 139 3.16 32.71 -5.46
C ASN A 139 3.36 33.28 -6.86
N TYR A 140 3.79 32.45 -7.81
CA TYR A 140 3.93 32.88 -9.20
C TYR A 140 2.54 33.13 -9.81
N ARG A 141 2.36 34.33 -10.41
CA ARG A 141 1.11 34.76 -11.02
C ARG A 141 1.37 35.13 -12.49
N LYS A 142 0.47 34.68 -13.34
CA LYS A 142 0.47 35.06 -14.75
C LYS A 142 -0.50 36.20 -14.98
N LYS A 143 -0.07 37.21 -15.74
CA LYS A 143 -0.95 38.29 -16.16
C LYS A 143 -1.78 37.82 -17.37
N VAL A 144 -3.09 37.73 -17.19
CA VAL A 144 -4.07 37.37 -18.25
C VAL A 144 -5.14 38.46 -18.26
N ASP A 145 -5.37 39.10 -19.40
CA ASP A 145 -6.37 40.15 -19.59
C ASP A 145 -6.36 41.24 -18.47
N LYS A 146 -5.19 41.79 -18.19
CA LYS A 146 -4.95 42.78 -17.11
C LYS A 146 -5.18 42.30 -15.68
N LYS A 147 -5.58 41.00 -15.47
CA LYS A 147 -5.73 40.41 -14.14
C LYS A 147 -4.56 39.48 -13.82
N MET A 148 -4.13 39.49 -12.55
CA MET A 148 -3.13 38.55 -12.05
C MET A 148 -3.83 37.25 -11.62
N VAL A 149 -3.61 36.18 -12.39
CA VAL A 149 -4.22 34.87 -12.16
C VAL A 149 -3.19 33.90 -11.57
N SER A 150 -3.57 33.20 -10.50
CA SER A 150 -2.77 32.12 -9.92
C SER A 150 -3.01 30.81 -10.67
N TYR A 151 -1.96 29.99 -10.82
CA TYR A 151 -2.08 28.64 -11.40
C TYR A 151 -2.92 27.71 -10.53
N VAL A 152 -2.90 27.89 -9.21
CA VAL A 152 -3.66 27.07 -8.25
C VAL A 152 -4.72 27.92 -7.57
N SER A 153 -5.97 27.58 -7.76
CA SER A 153 -7.10 28.33 -7.18
C SER A 153 -7.20 28.13 -5.67
N ALA A 154 -7.73 29.13 -4.95
CA ALA A 154 -8.03 29.03 -3.53
C ALA A 154 -8.96 27.84 -3.20
N ARG A 155 -9.97 27.62 -4.08
CA ARG A 155 -10.90 26.48 -3.94
C ARG A 155 -10.19 25.13 -4.03
N PHE A 156 -9.22 24.97 -4.90
CA PHE A 156 -8.44 23.73 -4.99
C PHE A 156 -7.65 23.48 -3.69
N LYS A 157 -6.95 24.49 -3.17
CA LYS A 157 -6.22 24.40 -1.91
C LYS A 157 -7.14 24.05 -0.74
N ASN A 158 -8.29 24.72 -0.66
CA ASN A 158 -9.31 24.44 0.37
C ASN A 158 -9.81 22.99 0.28
N THR A 159 -10.21 22.52 -0.91
CA THR A 159 -10.67 21.14 -1.09
C THR A 159 -9.59 20.12 -0.71
N THR A 160 -8.33 20.37 -1.09
CA THR A 160 -7.21 19.50 -0.74
C THR A 160 -7.01 19.43 0.77
N LEU A 161 -7.01 20.58 1.46
CA LEU A 161 -6.86 20.63 2.92
C LEU A 161 -8.01 19.93 3.65
N LEU A 162 -9.24 20.10 3.18
CA LEU A 162 -10.40 19.39 3.75
C LEU A 162 -10.30 17.86 3.53
N CYS A 163 -9.88 17.41 2.35
CA CYS A 163 -9.64 15.99 2.10
C CYS A 163 -8.54 15.44 3.01
N LEU A 164 -7.44 16.16 3.20
CA LEU A 164 -6.36 15.80 4.11
C LEU A 164 -6.84 15.76 5.57
N LEU A 165 -7.62 16.75 6.00
CA LEU A 165 -8.22 16.74 7.34
C LEU A 165 -9.10 15.51 7.58
N MET A 166 -9.97 15.17 6.62
CA MET A 166 -10.82 13.98 6.72
C MET A 166 -9.99 12.69 6.77
N LEU A 167 -8.92 12.64 5.99
CA LEU A 167 -7.97 11.54 6.02
C LEU A 167 -7.28 11.44 7.39
N MET A 168 -6.81 12.54 7.96
CA MET A 168 -6.22 12.60 9.30
C MET A 168 -7.21 12.13 10.38
N ILE A 169 -8.47 12.56 10.32
CA ILE A 169 -9.52 12.10 11.24
C ILE A 169 -9.69 10.57 11.12
N GLY A 170 -9.72 10.04 9.90
CA GLY A 170 -9.78 8.58 9.70
C GLY A 170 -8.58 7.85 10.28
N TYR A 171 -7.36 8.38 10.09
CA TYR A 171 -6.12 7.79 10.61
C TYR A 171 -5.87 8.05 12.09
N SER A 172 -6.58 8.96 12.74
CA SER A 172 -6.44 9.20 14.19
C SER A 172 -6.75 7.95 15.03
N SER A 173 -7.47 6.97 14.46
CA SER A 173 -7.66 5.66 15.08
C SER A 173 -6.35 4.92 15.38
N TYR A 174 -5.26 5.19 14.66
CA TYR A 174 -3.94 4.62 14.96
C TYR A 174 -3.34 5.17 16.25
N ALA A 175 -3.67 6.38 16.66
CA ALA A 175 -3.27 6.91 17.96
C ALA A 175 -3.83 6.07 19.13
N VAL A 176 -5.02 5.48 18.94
CA VAL A 176 -5.61 4.56 19.94
C VAL A 176 -4.76 3.29 20.08
N ILE A 177 -4.11 2.83 19.01
CA ILE A 177 -3.22 1.67 19.05
C ILE A 177 -2.03 1.98 19.94
N VAL A 178 -1.36 3.14 19.74
CA VAL A 178 -0.22 3.58 20.57
C VAL A 178 -0.62 3.70 22.04
N ILE A 179 -1.75 4.35 22.33
CA ILE A 179 -2.24 4.53 23.71
C ILE A 179 -2.54 3.15 24.36
N ARG A 180 -3.09 2.21 23.62
CA ARG A 180 -3.38 0.87 24.16
C ARG A 180 -2.14 0.02 24.32
N SER A 181 -1.18 0.10 23.40
CA SER A 181 0.10 -0.59 23.49
C SER A 181 0.88 -0.12 24.71
N SER A 182 0.90 1.18 25.00
CA SER A 182 1.57 1.73 26.19
C SER A 182 0.99 1.21 27.52
N ALA A 183 -0.21 0.61 27.52
CA ALA A 183 -0.82 -0.05 28.68
C ALA A 183 -0.44 -1.53 28.83
N ASN A 184 0.48 -2.04 28.00
CA ASN A 184 0.99 -3.43 28.01
C ASN A 184 -0.12 -4.49 28.09
N PRO A 185 -1.05 -4.55 27.11
CA PRO A 185 -2.09 -5.57 27.10
C PRO A 185 -1.50 -6.97 26.85
N PRO A 186 -2.18 -8.06 27.28
CA PRO A 186 -1.66 -9.44 27.13
C PRO A 186 -1.31 -9.83 25.69
N MET A 187 -1.94 -9.23 24.70
CA MET A 187 -1.61 -9.39 23.27
C MET A 187 -1.29 -8.03 22.69
N ASP A 188 -0.02 -7.72 22.55
CA ASP A 188 0.50 -6.48 21.98
C ASP A 188 1.44 -6.78 20.81
N GLN A 189 0.87 -6.89 19.62
CA GLN A 189 1.62 -7.24 18.43
C GLN A 189 2.55 -6.09 18.00
N ASN A 190 3.86 -6.33 18.01
CA ASN A 190 4.94 -5.38 17.68
C ASN A 190 5.06 -4.18 18.64
N SER A 191 4.38 -4.17 19.76
CA SER A 191 4.45 -3.14 20.81
C SER A 191 4.60 -1.72 20.23
N PRO A 192 3.61 -1.20 19.48
CA PRO A 192 3.69 0.13 18.87
C PRO A 192 3.47 1.24 19.90
N GLU A 193 4.39 1.38 20.86
CA GLU A 193 4.30 2.31 22.00
C GLU A 193 4.76 3.75 21.67
N ASP A 194 5.45 3.93 20.55
CA ASP A 194 5.98 5.21 20.10
C ASP A 194 5.91 5.34 18.57
N VAL A 195 6.31 6.50 18.06
CA VAL A 195 6.26 6.81 16.62
C VAL A 195 7.14 5.88 15.78
N PHE A 196 8.27 5.39 16.30
CA PHE A 196 9.20 4.52 15.54
C PHE A 196 8.65 3.11 15.42
N THR A 197 8.16 2.54 16.51
CA THR A 197 7.51 1.23 16.54
C THR A 197 6.17 1.24 15.81
N LEU A 198 5.41 2.34 15.89
CA LEU A 198 4.22 2.56 15.05
C LEU A 198 4.58 2.60 13.57
N GLY A 199 5.70 3.22 13.20
CA GLY A 199 6.22 3.21 11.83
C GLY A 199 6.45 1.80 11.31
N SER A 200 7.12 0.95 12.06
CA SER A 200 7.36 -0.46 11.74
C SER A 200 6.06 -1.28 11.66
N TYR A 201 5.12 -1.01 12.55
CA TYR A 201 3.78 -1.62 12.53
C TYR A 201 3.01 -1.26 11.25
N LEU A 202 2.99 0.02 10.85
CA LEU A 202 2.31 0.48 9.65
C LEU A 202 2.97 0.00 8.36
N SER A 203 4.30 -0.09 8.35
CA SER A 203 5.09 -0.64 7.23
C SER A 203 4.97 -2.16 7.13
N ARG A 204 4.38 -2.83 8.14
CA ARG A 204 4.25 -4.29 8.20
C ARG A 204 5.60 -5.01 8.12
N ASP A 205 6.64 -4.43 8.70
CA ASP A 205 8.02 -4.92 8.63
C ASP A 205 8.17 -6.39 9.07
N GLN A 206 7.30 -6.85 9.98
CA GLN A 206 7.26 -8.24 10.47
C GLN A 206 6.98 -9.28 9.37
N TYR A 207 6.35 -8.89 8.27
CA TYR A 207 6.03 -9.80 7.16
C TYR A 207 7.13 -9.86 6.09
N GLY A 208 8.21 -9.11 6.29
CA GLY A 208 9.29 -9.00 5.33
C GLY A 208 8.96 -8.12 4.12
N ASP A 209 9.95 -7.97 3.26
CA ASP A 209 9.81 -7.20 2.01
C ASP A 209 9.36 -8.09 0.86
N SER A 210 8.19 -7.83 0.33
CA SER A 210 7.70 -8.46 -0.92
C SER A 210 7.91 -7.50 -2.08
N PRO A 211 8.80 -7.79 -3.04
CA PRO A 211 9.05 -6.91 -4.17
C PRO A 211 7.83 -6.87 -5.10
N LEU A 212 7.27 -5.66 -5.30
CA LEU A 212 6.06 -5.50 -6.12
C LEU A 212 6.36 -5.34 -7.61
N LEU A 213 7.28 -4.45 -7.97
CA LEU A 213 7.55 -4.08 -9.36
C LEU A 213 8.84 -4.69 -9.91
N TYR A 214 9.88 -4.73 -9.09
CA TYR A 214 11.19 -5.23 -9.46
C TYR A 214 11.90 -5.80 -8.24
N GLY A 215 12.49 -6.98 -8.36
CA GLY A 215 13.20 -7.64 -7.27
C GLY A 215 13.57 -9.08 -7.57
N GLN A 216 14.03 -9.77 -6.55
CA GLN A 216 14.55 -11.13 -6.63
C GLN A 216 13.48 -12.18 -7.00
N ALA A 217 13.91 -13.24 -7.64
CA ALA A 217 13.18 -14.51 -7.72
C ALA A 217 13.57 -15.43 -6.54
N TYR A 218 12.83 -16.50 -6.32
CA TYR A 218 13.07 -17.43 -5.19
C TYR A 218 14.43 -18.15 -5.25
N THR A 219 15.02 -18.25 -6.44
CA THR A 219 16.36 -18.85 -6.66
C THR A 219 17.48 -17.83 -6.73
N SER A 220 17.16 -16.54 -6.69
CA SER A 220 18.17 -15.48 -6.82
C SER A 220 19.20 -15.54 -5.70
N GLN A 221 20.46 -15.36 -6.07
CA GLN A 221 21.57 -15.34 -5.13
C GLN A 221 21.80 -13.92 -4.63
N VAL A 222 22.26 -13.81 -3.39
CA VAL A 222 22.71 -12.54 -2.83
C VAL A 222 23.96 -12.09 -3.60
N ALA A 223 24.01 -10.83 -3.99
CA ALA A 223 25.20 -10.24 -4.57
C ALA A 223 26.29 -10.13 -3.48
N PHE A 224 27.53 -10.44 -3.84
CA PHE A 224 28.68 -10.32 -2.94
C PHE A 224 29.58 -9.19 -3.43
N ASP A 225 30.33 -8.64 -2.48
CA ASP A 225 31.37 -7.65 -2.76
C ASP A 225 32.67 -8.13 -2.07
N VAL A 226 33.82 -7.71 -2.57
CA VAL A 226 35.12 -8.07 -2.00
C VAL A 226 35.56 -6.94 -1.07
N ASP A 227 35.58 -7.21 0.23
CA ASP A 227 36.13 -6.29 1.22
C ASP A 227 37.45 -6.85 1.77
N GLY A 228 38.55 -6.27 1.33
CA GLY A 228 39.90 -6.81 1.54
C GLY A 228 40.05 -8.21 0.91
N ASN A 229 40.22 -9.23 1.73
CA ASN A 229 40.33 -10.64 1.32
C ASN A 229 39.06 -11.47 1.62
N MET A 230 37.98 -10.83 2.08
CA MET A 230 36.75 -11.53 2.45
C MET A 230 35.62 -11.22 1.43
N CYS A 231 34.90 -12.29 1.11
CA CYS A 231 33.68 -12.20 0.31
C CYS A 231 32.51 -11.91 1.24
N VAL A 232 31.94 -10.70 1.17
CA VAL A 232 30.86 -10.26 2.05
C VAL A 232 29.57 -10.02 1.27
N PRO A 233 28.39 -10.36 1.82
CA PRO A 233 27.12 -10.07 1.18
C PRO A 233 26.91 -8.57 1.00
N LYS A 234 26.62 -8.16 -0.22
CA LYS A 234 26.32 -6.75 -0.53
C LYS A 234 25.03 -6.34 0.12
N ARG A 235 25.09 -5.28 0.92
CA ARG A 235 23.92 -4.69 1.59
C ARG A 235 23.77 -3.23 1.21
N THR A 236 22.54 -2.79 1.11
CA THR A 236 22.23 -1.36 1.03
C THR A 236 21.78 -0.89 2.39
N GLU A 237 22.48 0.10 2.93
CA GLU A 237 22.14 0.70 4.23
C GLU A 237 20.71 1.27 4.18
N GLY A 238 19.91 0.88 5.13
CA GLY A 238 18.52 1.30 5.27
C GLY A 238 18.31 2.37 6.34
N ALA A 239 17.05 2.67 6.65
CA ALA A 239 16.71 3.61 7.70
C ALA A 239 17.15 3.11 9.08
N PRO A 240 17.61 3.99 9.99
CA PRO A 240 17.99 3.62 11.35
C PRO A 240 16.78 3.11 12.14
N ILE A 241 17.00 2.07 12.94
CA ILE A 241 16.02 1.53 13.88
C ILE A 241 16.29 2.14 15.24
N TRP A 242 15.38 2.99 15.69
CA TRP A 242 15.46 3.65 16.98
C TRP A 242 14.77 2.81 18.05
N GLN A 243 15.38 2.73 19.23
CA GLN A 243 14.82 2.06 20.40
C GLN A 243 14.99 2.95 21.64
N ARG A 244 14.03 2.85 22.56
CA ARG A 244 14.11 3.47 23.88
C ARG A 244 15.25 2.85 24.69
N LYS A 245 16.07 3.67 25.32
CA LYS A 245 17.09 3.21 26.25
C LYS A 245 16.42 2.86 27.58
N GLU A 246 16.65 1.64 28.06
CA GLU A 246 16.25 1.25 29.41
C GLU A 246 17.06 2.04 30.44
N LYS A 247 16.38 2.58 31.45
CA LYS A 247 17.01 3.36 32.51
C LYS A 247 17.70 2.43 33.50
N ALA A 248 18.98 2.68 33.78
CA ALA A 248 19.69 2.00 34.84
C ALA A 248 19.32 2.53 36.25
N SER A 249 18.79 3.77 36.33
CA SER A 249 18.31 4.41 37.56
C SER A 249 17.17 5.39 37.26
N ASP A 250 16.33 5.68 38.26
CA ASP A 250 15.21 6.64 38.16
C ASP A 250 15.66 8.07 37.85
N THR A 251 16.92 8.39 38.06
CA THR A 251 17.53 9.70 37.78
C THR A 251 18.01 9.84 36.34
N GLU A 252 18.09 8.75 35.58
CA GLU A 252 18.55 8.77 34.20
C GLU A 252 17.47 9.36 33.29
N LYS A 253 17.91 10.24 32.37
CA LYS A 253 17.02 10.89 31.40
C LYS A 253 16.59 9.92 30.32
N ASP A 254 15.38 10.11 29.83
CA ASP A 254 14.88 9.39 28.67
C ASP A 254 15.75 9.68 27.43
N SER A 255 16.03 8.66 26.65
CA SER A 255 16.78 8.80 25.39
C SER A 255 16.49 7.66 24.42
N TYR A 256 16.60 7.96 23.13
CA TYR A 256 16.58 6.98 22.05
C TYR A 256 17.99 6.76 21.53
N PHE A 257 18.29 5.52 21.14
CA PHE A 257 19.55 5.17 20.47
C PHE A 257 19.28 4.31 19.23
N ILE A 258 20.24 4.27 18.30
CA ILE A 258 20.15 3.45 17.11
C ILE A 258 20.68 2.06 17.46
N VAL A 259 19.81 1.05 17.33
CA VAL A 259 20.19 -0.35 17.56
C VAL A 259 20.83 -0.96 16.31
N SER A 260 20.27 -0.67 15.14
CA SER A 260 20.71 -1.19 13.85
C SER A 260 20.12 -0.37 12.72
N HIS A 261 20.41 -0.75 11.49
CA HIS A 261 19.77 -0.19 10.30
C HIS A 261 18.91 -1.26 9.60
N LYS A 262 17.87 -0.85 8.89
CA LYS A 262 17.04 -1.73 8.05
C LYS A 262 17.80 -2.07 6.76
N ASP A 263 18.92 -2.77 6.89
CA ASP A 263 19.75 -3.13 5.75
C ASP A 263 19.06 -4.14 4.85
N LYS A 264 19.12 -3.89 3.56
CA LYS A 264 18.55 -4.77 2.54
C LYS A 264 19.66 -5.49 1.80
N LEU A 265 19.52 -6.80 1.67
CA LEU A 265 20.39 -7.59 0.80
C LEU A 265 20.16 -7.20 -0.65
N VAL A 266 21.24 -7.05 -1.39
CA VAL A 266 21.20 -6.83 -2.84
C VAL A 266 21.27 -8.19 -3.51
N TYR A 267 20.35 -8.47 -4.42
CA TYR A 267 20.34 -9.72 -5.18
C TYR A 267 20.96 -9.53 -6.56
N ALA A 268 21.71 -10.51 -7.01
CA ALA A 268 22.39 -10.46 -8.30
C ALA A 268 21.42 -10.62 -9.47
N GLN A 269 20.41 -11.48 -9.31
CA GLN A 269 19.39 -11.71 -10.33
C GLN A 269 18.06 -11.09 -9.87
N ASN A 270 17.52 -10.20 -10.70
CA ASN A 270 16.24 -9.55 -10.44
C ASN A 270 15.34 -9.66 -11.67
N MET A 271 14.03 -9.67 -11.43
CA MET A 271 13.02 -9.74 -12.48
C MET A 271 11.93 -8.67 -12.29
N LEU A 272 11.20 -8.40 -13.36
CA LEU A 272 10.03 -7.53 -13.31
C LEU A 272 8.86 -8.26 -12.69
N PHE A 273 8.10 -7.59 -11.82
CA PHE A 273 6.89 -8.10 -11.19
C PHE A 273 7.08 -9.51 -10.59
N PRO A 274 8.03 -9.70 -9.65
CA PRO A 274 8.34 -11.02 -9.11
C PRO A 274 7.21 -11.52 -8.21
N ARG A 275 6.55 -12.58 -8.64
CA ARG A 275 5.50 -13.26 -7.87
C ARG A 275 6.03 -14.50 -7.16
N MET A 276 7.05 -15.12 -7.72
CA MET A 276 7.79 -16.23 -7.10
C MET A 276 9.09 -15.67 -6.47
N HIS A 277 8.98 -14.90 -5.38
CA HIS A 277 10.14 -14.20 -4.78
C HIS A 277 10.67 -14.86 -3.52
N SER A 278 9.87 -15.66 -2.83
CA SER A 278 10.22 -16.25 -1.53
C SER A 278 10.91 -17.58 -1.66
N SER A 279 12.17 -17.68 -1.22
CA SER A 279 12.91 -18.94 -1.19
C SER A 279 12.29 -20.00 -0.26
N ALA A 280 11.58 -19.55 0.79
CA ALA A 280 10.86 -20.46 1.69
C ALA A 280 9.69 -21.20 1.00
N HIS A 281 9.17 -20.68 -0.10
CA HIS A 281 8.07 -21.29 -0.85
C HIS A 281 8.51 -21.95 -2.15
N ALA A 282 9.80 -22.20 -2.36
CA ALA A 282 10.35 -22.78 -3.59
C ALA A 282 9.63 -24.08 -4.01
N GLN A 283 9.47 -25.02 -3.08
CA GLN A 283 8.82 -26.29 -3.33
C GLN A 283 7.34 -26.11 -3.75
N ALA A 284 6.63 -25.15 -3.16
CA ALA A 284 5.24 -24.84 -3.50
C ALA A 284 5.12 -24.27 -4.92
N TYR A 285 6.04 -23.40 -5.33
CA TYR A 285 6.08 -22.86 -6.69
C TYR A 285 6.32 -23.96 -7.73
N GLU A 286 7.30 -24.84 -7.49
CA GLU A 286 7.64 -25.94 -8.39
C GLU A 286 6.51 -26.95 -8.49
N SER A 287 5.92 -27.35 -7.35
CA SER A 287 4.78 -28.27 -7.33
C SER A 287 3.57 -27.70 -8.08
N TRP A 288 3.24 -26.42 -7.86
CA TRP A 288 2.10 -25.77 -8.52
C TRP A 288 2.24 -25.68 -10.04
N LEU A 289 3.45 -25.40 -10.53
CA LEU A 289 3.72 -25.27 -11.96
C LEU A 289 4.02 -26.61 -12.66
N GLY A 290 4.17 -27.72 -11.89
CA GLY A 290 4.60 -29.00 -12.42
C GLY A 290 6.08 -29.02 -12.84
N GLY A 291 6.90 -28.24 -12.10
CA GLY A 291 8.31 -28.00 -12.36
C GLY A 291 8.58 -26.66 -13.03
N VAL A 292 9.70 -26.06 -12.69
CA VAL A 292 10.20 -24.79 -13.26
C VAL A 292 11.44 -25.08 -14.09
N LYS A 293 11.38 -24.80 -15.38
CA LYS A 293 12.53 -25.00 -16.31
C LYS A 293 13.61 -23.95 -16.04
N GLY A 294 13.20 -22.69 -15.92
CA GLY A 294 14.09 -21.57 -15.67
C GLY A 294 15.12 -21.33 -16.79
N ASN A 295 15.90 -20.26 -16.64
CA ASN A 295 17.07 -19.96 -17.42
C ASN A 295 18.32 -20.13 -16.56
N GLU A 296 19.37 -20.74 -17.07
CA GLU A 296 20.67 -20.81 -16.43
C GLU A 296 21.37 -19.45 -16.59
N VAL A 297 21.76 -18.86 -15.47
CA VAL A 297 22.45 -17.57 -15.42
C VAL A 297 23.76 -17.77 -14.68
N HIS A 298 24.87 -17.37 -15.31
CA HIS A 298 26.17 -17.36 -14.69
C HIS A 298 26.25 -16.20 -13.68
N TYR A 299 26.79 -16.48 -12.52
CA TYR A 299 26.94 -15.51 -11.44
C TYR A 299 28.32 -15.67 -10.81
N ASP A 300 29.08 -14.57 -10.84
CA ASP A 300 30.38 -14.51 -10.16
C ASP A 300 30.21 -14.27 -8.66
N ARG A 301 30.60 -15.25 -7.85
CA ARG A 301 30.66 -15.13 -6.40
C ARG A 301 32.10 -14.99 -5.96
N CYS A 302 32.62 -13.77 -6.00
CA CYS A 302 33.98 -13.44 -5.59
C CYS A 302 35.06 -14.30 -6.29
N GLY A 303 34.93 -14.53 -7.60
CA GLY A 303 35.87 -15.32 -8.39
C GLY A 303 35.45 -16.78 -8.62
N GLU A 304 34.37 -17.23 -8.02
CA GLU A 304 33.75 -18.53 -8.33
C GLU A 304 32.54 -18.32 -9.28
N ASP A 305 32.58 -18.93 -10.47
CA ASP A 305 31.44 -18.92 -11.37
C ASP A 305 30.39 -19.96 -10.93
N VAL A 306 29.25 -19.47 -10.47
CA VAL A 306 28.14 -20.30 -10.00
C VAL A 306 27.01 -20.20 -11.02
N ILE A 307 26.50 -21.35 -11.47
CA ILE A 307 25.32 -21.42 -12.35
C ILE A 307 24.06 -21.45 -11.49
N VAL A 308 23.20 -20.47 -11.69
CA VAL A 308 21.93 -20.34 -10.98
C VAL A 308 20.78 -20.47 -11.97
N LYS A 309 19.81 -21.29 -11.62
CA LYS A 309 18.60 -21.48 -12.42
C LYS A 309 17.52 -20.50 -11.96
N VAL A 310 17.27 -19.47 -12.77
CA VAL A 310 16.30 -18.40 -12.46
C VAL A 310 15.02 -18.62 -13.25
N PRO A 311 13.82 -18.59 -12.63
CA PRO A 311 12.57 -18.76 -13.34
C PRO A 311 12.42 -17.70 -14.45
N THR A 312 11.82 -18.12 -15.56
CA THR A 312 11.52 -17.23 -16.67
C THR A 312 10.40 -16.24 -16.30
N GLN A 313 10.34 -15.11 -16.99
CA GLN A 313 9.24 -14.16 -16.80
C GLN A 313 7.87 -14.78 -17.12
N TRP A 314 7.83 -15.73 -18.05
CA TRP A 314 6.60 -16.45 -18.40
C TRP A 314 6.15 -17.39 -17.28
N GLU A 315 7.05 -18.14 -16.66
CA GLU A 315 6.74 -19.02 -15.51
C GLU A 315 6.22 -18.20 -14.33
N ASN A 316 6.86 -17.07 -14.06
CA ASN A 316 6.42 -16.12 -13.04
C ASN A 316 5.00 -15.58 -13.33
N LEU A 317 4.71 -15.20 -14.59
CA LEU A 317 3.38 -14.73 -14.99
C LEU A 317 2.35 -15.89 -14.96
N ARG A 318 2.74 -17.10 -15.35
CA ARG A 318 1.88 -18.30 -15.27
C ARG A 318 1.50 -18.60 -13.81
N PHE A 319 2.45 -18.49 -12.89
CA PHE A 319 2.16 -18.62 -11.45
C PHE A 319 1.18 -17.55 -10.99
N PHE A 320 1.39 -16.29 -11.34
CA PHE A 320 0.47 -15.21 -11.01
C PHE A 320 -0.95 -15.47 -11.49
N LEU A 321 -1.12 -15.86 -12.75
CA LEU A 321 -2.44 -16.08 -13.34
C LEU A 321 -3.11 -17.36 -12.80
N SER A 322 -2.36 -18.46 -12.66
CA SER A 322 -2.94 -19.74 -12.25
C SER A 322 -3.17 -19.84 -10.75
N TYR A 323 -2.22 -19.37 -9.94
CA TYR A 323 -2.31 -19.45 -8.49
C TYR A 323 -3.00 -18.21 -7.90
N GLN A 324 -2.41 -17.02 -8.07
CA GLN A 324 -2.91 -15.82 -7.38
C GLN A 324 -4.26 -15.33 -7.95
N CYS A 325 -4.38 -15.22 -9.29
CA CYS A 325 -5.63 -14.77 -9.89
C CYS A 325 -6.72 -15.85 -9.90
N ASN A 326 -6.39 -17.08 -10.34
CA ASN A 326 -7.40 -18.11 -10.49
C ASN A 326 -7.69 -18.82 -9.16
N PHE A 327 -6.69 -19.47 -8.56
CA PHE A 327 -6.93 -20.27 -7.36
C PHE A 327 -7.24 -19.45 -6.12
N MET A 328 -6.48 -18.39 -5.83
CA MET A 328 -6.73 -17.57 -4.63
C MET A 328 -7.92 -16.63 -4.80
N TYR A 329 -7.99 -15.86 -5.90
CA TYR A 329 -9.00 -14.83 -6.05
C TYR A 329 -10.27 -15.34 -6.73
N TRP A 330 -10.17 -15.88 -7.96
CA TRP A 330 -11.33 -16.28 -8.75
C TRP A 330 -12.13 -17.40 -8.09
N ARG A 331 -11.49 -18.42 -7.54
CA ARG A 331 -12.13 -19.49 -6.79
C ARG A 331 -12.96 -18.93 -5.62
N TYR A 332 -12.37 -18.03 -4.82
CA TYR A 332 -13.07 -17.41 -3.70
C TYR A 332 -14.23 -16.50 -4.14
N PHE A 333 -14.04 -15.76 -5.23
CA PHE A 333 -15.11 -14.98 -5.85
C PHE A 333 -16.28 -15.89 -6.27
N MET A 334 -15.99 -16.99 -6.97
CA MET A 334 -17.01 -17.90 -7.46
C MET A 334 -17.74 -18.66 -6.35
N TRP A 335 -17.14 -18.85 -5.18
CA TRP A 335 -17.86 -19.39 -4.02
C TRP A 335 -19.08 -18.56 -3.63
N ASN A 336 -19.04 -17.25 -3.84
CA ASN A 336 -20.13 -16.35 -3.49
C ASN A 336 -21.18 -16.21 -4.60
N PHE A 337 -20.84 -16.58 -5.84
CA PHE A 337 -21.68 -16.30 -6.99
C PHE A 337 -22.14 -17.56 -7.75
N ALA A 338 -21.39 -18.65 -7.67
CA ALA A 338 -21.74 -19.93 -8.31
C ALA A 338 -22.09 -21.00 -7.28
N GLY A 339 -21.24 -21.20 -6.29
CA GLY A 339 -21.40 -22.16 -5.21
C GLY A 339 -20.06 -22.70 -4.72
N ARG A 340 -20.09 -23.42 -3.61
CA ARG A 340 -18.92 -23.96 -2.92
C ARG A 340 -19.07 -25.46 -2.72
N GLN A 341 -18.04 -26.22 -3.08
CA GLN A 341 -17.98 -27.67 -2.98
C GLN A 341 -18.01 -28.12 -1.52
N ASN A 342 -17.13 -27.61 -0.69
CA ASN A 342 -17.04 -27.84 0.75
C ASN A 342 -16.22 -26.71 1.40
N ASP A 343 -16.08 -26.73 2.72
CA ASP A 343 -15.30 -25.76 3.51
C ASP A 343 -13.90 -26.25 3.89
N LEU A 344 -13.47 -27.37 3.33
CA LEU A 344 -12.13 -27.87 3.53
C LEU A 344 -11.13 -27.04 2.72
N GLN A 345 -9.98 -26.75 3.34
CA GLN A 345 -8.92 -26.06 2.64
C GLN A 345 -8.29 -26.98 1.59
N GLY A 346 -8.32 -26.54 0.32
CA GLY A 346 -7.68 -27.23 -0.77
C GLY A 346 -6.39 -26.54 -1.21
N SER A 347 -5.51 -27.32 -1.82
CA SER A 347 -4.26 -26.87 -2.46
C SER A 347 -4.28 -27.04 -3.99
N GLY A 348 -5.47 -27.16 -4.58
CA GLY A 348 -5.70 -27.34 -6.02
C GLY A 348 -6.21 -28.73 -6.42
N GLU A 349 -6.36 -29.63 -5.46
CA GLU A 349 -6.95 -30.95 -5.67
C GLU A 349 -8.47 -30.87 -5.96
N PRO A 350 -9.05 -31.84 -6.71
CA PRO A 350 -10.45 -31.80 -7.13
C PRO A 350 -11.47 -31.95 -5.99
N GLU A 351 -11.08 -32.47 -4.82
CA GLU A 351 -11.98 -32.85 -3.75
C GLU A 351 -12.21 -31.75 -2.71
N HIS A 352 -11.30 -30.78 -2.59
CA HIS A 352 -11.29 -29.84 -1.47
C HIS A 352 -11.44 -28.37 -1.90
N GLY A 353 -12.46 -27.72 -1.33
CA GLY A 353 -12.60 -26.26 -1.35
C GLY A 353 -12.69 -25.63 -2.71
N ASN A 354 -13.16 -26.32 -3.73
CA ASN A 354 -13.36 -25.78 -5.06
C ASN A 354 -14.69 -25.01 -5.16
N TRP A 355 -14.82 -24.17 -6.18
CA TRP A 355 -16.11 -23.62 -6.54
C TRP A 355 -16.84 -24.59 -7.46
N ILE A 356 -18.16 -24.64 -7.35
CA ILE A 356 -19.03 -25.47 -8.19
C ILE A 356 -20.25 -24.66 -8.60
N THR A 357 -20.92 -25.11 -9.65
CA THR A 357 -22.13 -24.46 -10.16
C THR A 357 -23.41 -25.18 -9.74
N GLY A 358 -23.33 -26.47 -9.45
CA GLY A 358 -24.47 -27.38 -9.32
C GLY A 358 -24.96 -27.92 -10.67
N ILE A 359 -24.34 -27.52 -11.79
CA ILE A 359 -24.62 -28.04 -13.13
C ILE A 359 -23.59 -29.09 -13.45
N SER A 360 -24.02 -30.35 -13.41
CA SER A 360 -23.11 -31.53 -13.52
C SER A 360 -22.19 -31.47 -14.74
N PHE A 361 -22.66 -30.97 -15.89
CA PHE A 361 -21.83 -30.84 -17.09
C PHE A 361 -20.61 -29.92 -16.86
N ILE A 362 -20.79 -28.81 -16.18
CA ILE A 362 -19.73 -27.83 -15.91
C ILE A 362 -18.82 -28.38 -14.82
N ASP A 363 -19.40 -28.85 -13.73
CA ASP A 363 -18.67 -29.29 -12.55
C ASP A 363 -17.82 -30.52 -12.83
N ASN A 364 -18.37 -31.50 -13.60
CA ASN A 364 -17.65 -32.70 -13.99
C ASN A 364 -16.51 -32.40 -14.98
N TRP A 365 -16.67 -31.40 -15.84
CA TRP A 365 -15.60 -30.96 -16.73
C TRP A 365 -14.42 -30.32 -15.96
N MET A 366 -14.72 -29.57 -14.88
CA MET A 366 -13.69 -28.90 -14.10
C MET A 366 -13.00 -29.78 -13.08
N LEU A 367 -13.77 -30.61 -12.37
CA LEU A 367 -13.33 -31.31 -11.17
C LEU A 367 -13.48 -32.84 -11.26
N GLY A 368 -13.92 -33.34 -12.39
CA GLY A 368 -14.28 -34.75 -12.52
C GLY A 368 -15.65 -35.08 -11.94
N ASP A 369 -16.05 -36.34 -12.01
CA ASP A 369 -17.39 -36.78 -11.63
C ASP A 369 -17.68 -36.59 -10.12
N GLN A 370 -18.35 -35.53 -9.79
CA GLN A 370 -18.70 -35.19 -8.41
C GLN A 370 -19.67 -36.20 -7.75
N SER A 371 -20.32 -37.05 -8.55
CA SER A 371 -21.18 -38.12 -8.04
C SER A 371 -20.40 -39.21 -7.31
N LYS A 372 -19.12 -39.37 -7.64
CA LYS A 372 -18.21 -40.38 -7.07
C LYS A 372 -17.48 -39.93 -5.81
N MET A 373 -17.72 -38.69 -5.37
CA MET A 373 -17.10 -38.18 -4.17
C MET A 373 -17.51 -38.99 -2.91
N PRO A 374 -16.61 -39.20 -1.93
CA PRO A 374 -16.93 -39.83 -0.66
C PRO A 374 -18.13 -39.21 0.05
N SER A 375 -18.89 -40.02 0.78
CA SER A 375 -20.14 -39.57 1.42
C SER A 375 -19.95 -38.48 2.46
N ASP A 376 -18.85 -38.50 3.19
CA ASP A 376 -18.47 -37.50 4.17
C ASP A 376 -18.19 -36.13 3.55
N LEU A 377 -17.55 -36.10 2.38
CA LEU A 377 -17.31 -34.87 1.62
C LEU A 377 -18.59 -34.34 0.98
N LYS A 378 -19.49 -35.22 0.49
CA LYS A 378 -20.80 -34.83 -0.02
C LYS A 378 -21.72 -34.23 1.05
N ALA A 379 -21.67 -34.79 2.26
CA ALA A 379 -22.48 -34.35 3.38
C ALA A 379 -21.90 -33.13 4.11
N ASN A 380 -20.83 -32.51 3.57
CA ASN A 380 -20.19 -31.36 4.19
C ASN A 380 -21.17 -30.17 4.30
N LYS A 381 -21.28 -29.58 5.49
CA LYS A 381 -22.19 -28.45 5.76
C LYS A 381 -21.84 -27.17 5.00
N GLY A 382 -20.62 -27.06 4.52
CA GLY A 382 -20.14 -25.93 3.69
C GLY A 382 -20.58 -26.03 2.22
N HIS A 383 -21.18 -27.18 1.79
CA HIS A 383 -21.66 -27.36 0.43
C HIS A 383 -22.85 -26.45 0.14
N ASN A 384 -22.76 -25.67 -0.94
CA ASN A 384 -23.89 -24.92 -1.47
C ASN A 384 -23.76 -24.74 -3.00
N VAL A 385 -24.90 -24.58 -3.67
CA VAL A 385 -24.96 -24.32 -5.10
C VAL A 385 -25.96 -23.23 -5.42
N PHE A 386 -25.58 -22.30 -6.28
CA PHE A 386 -26.41 -21.18 -6.70
C PHE A 386 -26.71 -21.20 -8.21
N TYR A 387 -26.27 -22.21 -8.92
CA TYR A 387 -26.45 -22.35 -10.39
C TYR A 387 -25.99 -21.12 -11.16
N CYS A 388 -24.97 -20.43 -10.67
CA CYS A 388 -24.48 -19.15 -11.22
C CYS A 388 -25.55 -18.04 -11.29
N LEU A 389 -26.73 -18.18 -10.67
CA LEU A 389 -27.79 -17.18 -10.75
C LEU A 389 -27.38 -15.80 -10.24
N PRO A 390 -26.72 -15.66 -9.08
CA PRO A 390 -26.22 -14.36 -8.60
C PRO A 390 -25.25 -13.72 -9.59
N LEU A 391 -24.37 -14.52 -10.21
CA LEU A 391 -23.41 -14.03 -11.20
C LEU A 391 -24.13 -13.51 -12.45
N ILE A 392 -25.03 -14.32 -13.00
CA ILE A 392 -25.79 -13.96 -14.21
C ILE A 392 -26.60 -12.70 -13.98
N LEU A 393 -27.36 -12.63 -12.88
CA LEU A 393 -28.17 -11.46 -12.54
C LEU A 393 -27.30 -10.20 -12.33
N GLY A 394 -26.14 -10.37 -11.64
CA GLY A 394 -25.19 -9.28 -11.48
C GLY A 394 -24.63 -8.76 -12.78
N LEU A 395 -24.22 -9.68 -13.69
CA LEU A 395 -23.72 -9.32 -15.02
C LEU A 395 -24.81 -8.66 -15.89
N VAL A 396 -26.03 -9.21 -15.91
CA VAL A 396 -27.16 -8.61 -16.61
C VAL A 396 -27.42 -7.19 -16.09
N GLY A 397 -27.46 -7.00 -14.78
CA GLY A 397 -27.63 -5.68 -14.18
C GLY A 397 -26.50 -4.72 -14.53
N LEU A 398 -25.26 -5.17 -14.51
CA LEU A 398 -24.07 -4.39 -14.85
C LEU A 398 -24.11 -3.92 -16.34
N PHE A 399 -24.37 -4.85 -17.26
CA PHE A 399 -24.48 -4.53 -18.68
C PHE A 399 -25.69 -3.64 -18.99
N TRP A 400 -26.84 -3.93 -18.38
CA TRP A 400 -28.02 -3.08 -18.53
C TRP A 400 -27.74 -1.65 -18.03
N GLN A 401 -27.06 -1.50 -16.89
CA GLN A 401 -26.64 -0.21 -16.38
C GLN A 401 -25.70 0.52 -17.35
N ALA A 402 -24.72 -0.19 -17.92
CA ALA A 402 -23.80 0.38 -18.90
C ALA A 402 -24.51 0.87 -20.15
N TRP A 403 -25.58 0.20 -20.57
CA TRP A 403 -26.35 0.53 -21.78
C TRP A 403 -27.30 1.73 -21.61
N ARG A 404 -27.57 2.19 -20.39
CA ARG A 404 -28.46 3.33 -20.11
C ARG A 404 -27.88 4.70 -20.49
N GLY A 405 -26.97 4.78 -21.43
CA GLY A 405 -26.37 6.00 -21.93
C GLY A 405 -25.31 6.60 -20.98
N ARG A 406 -25.03 7.89 -21.12
CA ARG A 406 -23.92 8.55 -20.41
C ARG A 406 -23.97 8.43 -18.88
N ARG A 407 -25.14 8.48 -18.28
CA ARG A 407 -25.26 8.34 -16.82
C ARG A 407 -24.99 6.91 -16.38
N GLY A 408 -25.51 5.95 -17.12
CA GLY A 408 -25.35 4.54 -16.81
C GLY A 408 -23.90 4.08 -16.91
N ILE A 409 -23.21 4.43 -18.01
CA ILE A 409 -21.80 4.05 -18.21
C ILE A 409 -20.87 4.66 -17.15
N ARG A 410 -21.17 5.85 -16.63
CA ARG A 410 -20.38 6.46 -15.55
C ARG A 410 -20.56 5.73 -14.23
N GLN A 411 -21.80 5.36 -13.90
CA GLN A 411 -22.08 4.55 -12.71
C GLN A 411 -21.42 3.17 -12.82
N PHE A 412 -21.47 2.57 -14.02
CA PHE A 412 -20.74 1.33 -14.31
C PHE A 412 -19.25 1.46 -13.98
N TRP A 413 -18.55 2.49 -14.47
CA TRP A 413 -17.14 2.68 -14.21
C TRP A 413 -16.81 2.90 -12.72
N VAL A 414 -17.65 3.64 -12.01
CA VAL A 414 -17.48 3.84 -10.56
C VAL A 414 -17.56 2.51 -9.81
N VAL A 415 -18.60 1.70 -10.09
CA VAL A 415 -18.80 0.39 -9.45
C VAL A 415 -17.70 -0.58 -9.86
N PHE A 416 -17.33 -0.60 -11.14
CA PHE A 416 -16.29 -1.45 -11.67
C PHE A 416 -14.94 -1.17 -10.99
N PHE A 417 -14.52 0.10 -10.90
CA PHE A 417 -13.24 0.43 -10.26
C PHE A 417 -13.29 0.25 -8.75
N LEU A 418 -14.43 0.45 -8.11
CA LEU A 418 -14.57 0.11 -6.70
C LEU A 418 -14.34 -1.40 -6.48
N PHE A 419 -15.05 -2.23 -7.25
CA PHE A 419 -14.92 -3.68 -7.18
C PHE A 419 -13.51 -4.17 -7.54
N PHE A 420 -12.93 -3.67 -8.64
CA PHE A 420 -11.61 -4.04 -9.11
C PHE A 420 -10.52 -3.69 -8.08
N MET A 421 -10.54 -2.46 -7.56
CA MET A 421 -9.52 -2.01 -6.62
C MET A 421 -9.63 -2.68 -5.26
N THR A 422 -10.83 -2.89 -4.75
CA THR A 422 -11.00 -3.54 -3.44
C THR A 422 -10.86 -5.06 -3.49
N GLY A 423 -10.99 -5.66 -4.66
CA GLY A 423 -10.84 -7.10 -4.88
C GLY A 423 -9.46 -7.46 -5.44
N LEU A 424 -9.27 -7.28 -6.75
CA LEU A 424 -8.08 -7.76 -7.46
C LEU A 424 -6.80 -7.03 -7.06
N ALA A 425 -6.87 -5.74 -6.66
CA ALA A 425 -5.69 -5.01 -6.23
C ALA A 425 -5.04 -5.62 -4.97
N ILE A 426 -5.83 -6.28 -4.11
CA ILE A 426 -5.30 -7.00 -2.94
C ILE A 426 -4.39 -8.15 -3.39
N VAL A 427 -4.78 -8.88 -4.43
CA VAL A 427 -3.99 -9.99 -4.99
C VAL A 427 -2.64 -9.51 -5.55
N LEU A 428 -2.59 -8.29 -6.07
CA LEU A 428 -1.35 -7.69 -6.57
C LEU A 428 -0.41 -7.28 -5.44
N TYR A 429 -0.96 -6.91 -4.30
CA TYR A 429 -0.20 -6.38 -3.16
C TYR A 429 0.27 -7.46 -2.17
N LEU A 430 -0.36 -8.64 -2.17
CA LEU A 430 0.01 -9.78 -1.32
C LEU A 430 1.19 -10.60 -1.95
#